data_7db00716926936858e18c3cdbcc0764e
#
_entry.id   7db00716926936858e18c3cdbcc0764e
#
_cell.length_a   1.000
_cell.length_b   1.000
_cell.length_c   1.000
_cell.angle_alpha   90.00
_cell.angle_beta   90.00
_cell.angle_gamma   90.00
#
_symmetry.space_group_name_H-M   'P 1'
#
loop_
_entity.id
_entity.type
_entity.pdbx_description
1 polymer ?
#
loop_
_entity_poly.entity_id
_entity_poly.type
_entity_poly.pdbx_seq_one_letter_code
_entity_poly.pdbx_strand_id
1 'polypeptide(L)'
;MLEEAPQDPERTARDITLRTALAARLSLAGAGRPDAEALALRQVLKGASPDETTVLKAVWGRLSAAAEGPLVIWGAAAQVLAADRFGVSGRLAAEPDQALDAAAKDARAVLDLTPQRPWWGRLLARPELKIVAALPDDANARPRVVIVSRRPPGPTGDDRTFWITDSARPDAEIVARLGETGLAAQPMLAGGGLKLFVLAGYVQAEDGRLSGAPGDLTGVIGAAPVF
;
A
#
# COMPACT_ATOMS: atom_id res chain seq x y z
N MET A 1 30.69 27.69 -26.40
CA MET A 1 29.33 27.32 -26.80
C MET A 1 29.18 25.84 -26.47
N LEU A 2 28.29 25.49 -25.53
CA LEU A 2 27.98 24.09 -25.27
C LEU A 2 27.06 23.66 -26.40
N GLU A 3 27.46 22.70 -27.22
CA GLU A 3 26.62 22.08 -28.23
C GLU A 3 25.49 21.30 -27.48
N GLU A 4 24.25 21.64 -27.78
CA GLU A 4 23.12 20.92 -27.28
C GLU A 4 23.13 19.50 -27.86
N ALA A 5 23.11 18.49 -27.02
CA ALA A 5 23.08 17.10 -27.46
C ALA A 5 21.86 16.86 -28.35
N PRO A 6 21.96 16.06 -29.44
CA PRO A 6 20.80 15.76 -30.29
C PRO A 6 19.67 15.20 -29.47
N GLN A 7 18.48 15.81 -29.59
CA GLN A 7 17.30 15.39 -28.87
C GLN A 7 16.84 14.02 -29.39
N ASP A 8 16.83 13.05 -28.50
CA ASP A 8 16.24 11.74 -28.75
C ASP A 8 14.70 11.88 -28.82
N PRO A 9 14.05 11.56 -29.96
CA PRO A 9 12.60 11.71 -30.11
C PRO A 9 11.81 10.88 -29.11
N GLU A 10 12.29 9.69 -28.75
CA GLU A 10 11.62 8.82 -27.79
C GLU A 10 11.69 9.40 -26.37
N ARG A 11 12.83 9.94 -26.00
CA ARG A 11 13.03 10.64 -24.72
C ARG A 11 12.16 11.89 -24.66
N THR A 12 12.08 12.67 -25.71
CA THR A 12 11.23 13.87 -25.76
C THR A 12 9.75 13.52 -25.62
N ALA A 13 9.26 12.49 -26.32
CA ALA A 13 7.88 12.04 -26.20
C ALA A 13 7.57 11.55 -24.78
N ARG A 14 8.51 10.86 -24.14
CA ARG A 14 8.41 10.39 -22.77
C ARG A 14 8.36 11.55 -21.77
N ASP A 15 9.23 12.55 -21.90
CA ASP A 15 9.26 13.74 -21.05
C ASP A 15 7.92 14.52 -21.12
N ILE A 16 7.34 14.59 -22.31
CA ILE A 16 6.01 15.20 -22.51
C ILE A 16 4.93 14.40 -21.77
N THR A 17 4.95 13.07 -21.89
CA THR A 17 4.01 12.18 -21.20
C THR A 17 4.11 12.33 -19.67
N LEU A 18 5.32 12.37 -19.13
CA LEU A 18 5.57 12.57 -17.70
C LEU A 18 5.07 13.93 -17.23
N ARG A 19 5.39 15.02 -17.94
CA ARG A 19 4.90 16.36 -17.60
C ARG A 19 3.38 16.44 -17.62
N THR A 20 2.75 15.81 -18.61
CA THR A 20 1.27 15.77 -18.71
C THR A 20 0.67 15.00 -17.55
N ALA A 21 1.22 13.84 -17.18
CA ALA A 21 0.75 13.04 -16.05
C ALA A 21 0.93 13.78 -14.72
N LEU A 22 2.06 14.44 -14.50
CA LEU A 22 2.31 15.25 -13.31
C LEU A 22 1.37 16.46 -13.24
N ALA A 23 1.14 17.14 -14.35
CA ALA A 23 0.20 18.27 -14.42
C ALA A 23 -1.25 17.82 -14.13
N ALA A 24 -1.67 16.69 -14.70
CA ALA A 24 -2.98 16.10 -14.41
C ALA A 24 -3.10 15.72 -12.92
N ARG A 25 -2.06 15.15 -12.33
CA ARG A 25 -2.02 14.84 -10.89
C ARG A 25 -2.14 16.09 -10.02
N LEU A 26 -1.43 17.14 -10.36
CA LEU A 26 -1.50 18.42 -9.63
C LEU A 26 -2.90 19.07 -9.72
N SER A 27 -3.59 18.91 -10.83
CA SER A 27 -4.95 19.45 -11.01
C SER A 27 -6.03 18.64 -10.26
N LEU A 28 -5.75 17.37 -9.92
CA LEU A 28 -6.63 16.48 -9.16
C LEU A 28 -6.43 16.58 -7.64
N ALA A 29 -5.77 17.61 -7.16
CA ALA A 29 -5.43 17.79 -5.76
C ALA A 29 -6.64 17.54 -4.84
N GLY A 30 -6.53 16.52 -3.94
CA GLY A 30 -7.50 16.20 -2.91
C GLY A 30 -8.67 15.29 -3.29
N ALA A 31 -8.83 14.91 -4.57
CA ALA A 31 -9.94 14.09 -5.02
C ALA A 31 -9.57 12.60 -5.29
N GLY A 32 -8.31 12.22 -5.11
CA GLY A 32 -7.81 10.91 -5.51
C GLY A 32 -8.37 9.76 -4.67
N ARG A 33 -8.91 8.74 -5.35
CA ARG A 33 -9.12 7.42 -4.77
C ARG A 33 -7.80 6.64 -4.85
N PRO A 34 -7.47 5.78 -3.85
CA PRO A 34 -6.20 5.03 -3.84
C PRO A 34 -5.98 4.18 -5.10
N ASP A 35 -7.03 3.56 -5.62
CA ASP A 35 -7.02 2.78 -6.86
C ASP A 35 -6.75 3.64 -8.11
N ALA A 36 -7.41 4.79 -8.23
CA ALA A 36 -7.20 5.71 -9.35
C ALA A 36 -5.76 6.26 -9.35
N GLU A 37 -5.22 6.59 -8.18
CA GLU A 37 -3.83 7.01 -8.00
C GLU A 37 -2.84 5.91 -8.44
N ALA A 38 -3.09 4.68 -8.03
CA ALA A 38 -2.24 3.54 -8.38
C ALA A 38 -2.28 3.25 -9.89
N LEU A 39 -3.45 3.30 -10.51
CA LEU A 39 -3.61 3.11 -11.96
C LEU A 39 -2.88 4.22 -12.75
N ALA A 40 -3.01 5.47 -12.30
CA ALA A 40 -2.32 6.59 -12.93
C ALA A 40 -0.80 6.47 -12.79
N LEU A 41 -0.29 6.11 -11.59
CA LEU A 41 1.14 5.86 -11.39
C LEU A 41 1.63 4.71 -12.27
N ARG A 42 0.91 3.60 -12.35
CA ARG A 42 1.27 2.46 -13.20
C ARG A 42 1.40 2.85 -14.66
N GLN A 43 0.52 3.74 -15.14
CA GLN A 43 0.61 4.27 -16.50
C GLN A 43 1.87 5.10 -16.72
N VAL A 44 2.27 5.90 -15.73
CA VAL A 44 3.51 6.70 -15.76
C VAL A 44 4.75 5.80 -15.73
N LEU A 45 4.72 4.71 -14.97
CA LEU A 45 5.84 3.76 -14.86
C LEU A 45 6.01 2.87 -16.08
N LYS A 46 5.04 2.83 -17.00
CA LYS A 46 5.09 1.97 -18.17
C LYS A 46 6.29 2.30 -19.06
N GLY A 47 7.19 1.34 -19.21
CA GLY A 47 8.45 1.49 -19.97
C GLY A 47 9.55 2.26 -19.25
N ALA A 48 9.37 2.59 -17.96
CA ALA A 48 10.43 3.18 -17.14
C ALA A 48 11.52 2.16 -16.81
N SER A 49 12.78 2.59 -16.82
CA SER A 49 13.89 1.81 -16.27
C SER A 49 13.76 1.69 -14.74
N PRO A 50 14.47 0.76 -14.08
CA PRO A 50 14.46 0.65 -12.61
C PRO A 50 14.81 1.95 -11.90
N ASP A 51 15.80 2.69 -12.37
CA ASP A 51 16.23 3.96 -11.78
C ASP A 51 15.16 5.04 -11.92
N GLU A 52 14.58 5.15 -13.12
CA GLU A 52 13.48 6.07 -13.38
C GLU A 52 12.23 5.72 -12.55
N THR A 53 11.93 4.44 -12.40
CA THR A 53 10.84 3.95 -11.57
C THR A 53 10.98 4.44 -10.13
N THR A 54 12.19 4.36 -9.57
CA THR A 54 12.48 4.84 -8.21
C THR A 54 12.22 6.34 -8.08
N VAL A 55 12.74 7.14 -9.01
CA VAL A 55 12.55 8.60 -9.01
C VAL A 55 11.07 8.96 -9.19
N LEU A 56 10.39 8.33 -10.15
CA LEU A 56 8.97 8.61 -10.45
C LEU A 56 8.07 8.26 -9.27
N LYS A 57 8.29 7.13 -8.61
CA LYS A 57 7.57 6.74 -7.40
C LYS A 57 7.76 7.78 -6.29
N ALA A 58 8.98 8.29 -6.07
CA ALA A 58 9.25 9.30 -5.07
C ALA A 58 8.59 10.66 -5.39
N VAL A 59 8.67 11.12 -6.64
CA VAL A 59 8.00 12.37 -7.06
C VAL A 59 6.49 12.25 -6.92
N TRP A 60 5.90 11.15 -7.39
CA TRP A 60 4.46 10.89 -7.27
C TRP A 60 4.01 10.87 -5.82
N GLY A 61 4.77 10.18 -4.96
CA GLY A 61 4.47 10.09 -3.53
C GLY A 61 4.48 11.45 -2.83
N ARG A 62 5.43 12.34 -3.17
CA ARG A 62 5.48 13.71 -2.62
C ARG A 62 4.27 14.55 -3.05
N LEU A 63 3.86 14.44 -4.32
CA LEU A 63 2.66 15.10 -4.81
C LEU A 63 1.39 14.57 -4.12
N SER A 64 1.31 13.26 -3.94
CA SER A 64 0.23 12.59 -3.21
C SER A 64 0.18 13.02 -1.74
N ALA A 65 1.35 13.12 -1.09
CA ALA A 65 1.43 13.58 0.31
C ALA A 65 0.90 15.01 0.49
N ALA A 66 1.16 15.88 -0.47
CA ALA A 66 0.66 17.26 -0.43
C ALA A 66 -0.86 17.36 -0.65
N ALA A 67 -1.44 16.42 -1.41
CA ALA A 67 -2.84 16.50 -1.85
C ALA A 67 -3.83 15.71 -0.99
N GLU A 68 -3.40 14.65 -0.31
CA GLU A 68 -4.29 13.64 0.29
C GLU A 68 -4.40 13.70 1.83
N GLY A 69 -4.02 14.81 2.42
CA GLY A 69 -4.05 15.00 3.87
C GLY A 69 -2.76 14.59 4.59
N PRO A 70 -2.66 14.90 5.89
CA PRO A 70 -1.44 14.75 6.65
C PRO A 70 -1.07 13.27 6.85
N LEU A 71 0.25 13.00 6.86
CA LEU A 71 0.80 11.70 7.23
C LEU A 71 1.05 11.67 8.75
N VAL A 72 0.63 10.58 9.40
CA VAL A 72 0.96 10.27 10.79
C VAL A 72 1.71 8.95 10.82
N ILE A 73 2.94 8.97 11.30
CA ILE A 73 3.92 7.92 11.11
C ILE A 73 4.22 7.25 12.45
N TRP A 74 4.15 5.93 12.50
CA TRP A 74 4.57 5.15 13.64
C TRP A 74 5.53 4.04 13.23
N GLY A 75 6.69 4.01 13.91
CA GLY A 75 7.73 3.00 13.74
C GLY A 75 8.93 3.48 12.93
N ALA A 76 10.07 2.84 13.13
CA ALA A 76 11.34 3.26 12.54
C ALA A 76 11.40 2.99 11.03
N ALA A 77 10.91 1.83 10.58
CA ALA A 77 10.85 1.53 9.16
C ALA A 77 9.86 2.46 8.44
N ALA A 78 8.72 2.79 9.08
CA ALA A 78 7.75 3.73 8.55
C ALA A 78 8.35 5.13 8.36
N GLN A 79 9.19 5.61 9.29
CA GLN A 79 9.88 6.89 9.14
C GLN A 79 10.79 6.92 7.92
N VAL A 80 11.60 5.87 7.74
CA VAL A 80 12.56 5.80 6.61
C VAL A 80 11.83 5.67 5.29
N LEU A 81 10.89 4.72 5.17
CA LEU A 81 10.19 4.45 3.91
C LEU A 81 9.19 5.56 3.56
N ALA A 82 8.59 6.23 4.55
CA ALA A 82 7.75 7.39 4.30
C ALA A 82 8.59 8.61 3.84
N ALA A 83 9.76 8.82 4.41
CA ALA A 83 10.65 9.90 3.99
C ALA A 83 11.14 9.70 2.56
N ASP A 84 11.50 8.48 2.18
CA ASP A 84 11.87 8.12 0.83
C ASP A 84 10.70 8.33 -0.16
N ARG A 85 9.54 7.78 0.13
CA ARG A 85 8.37 7.78 -0.75
C ARG A 85 7.63 9.12 -0.80
N PHE A 86 7.42 9.77 0.36
CA PHE A 86 6.54 10.94 0.51
C PHE A 86 7.26 12.23 0.91
N GLY A 87 8.56 12.16 1.19
CA GLY A 87 9.30 13.29 1.77
C GLY A 87 9.12 13.40 3.29
N VAL A 88 9.63 14.47 3.87
CA VAL A 88 9.78 14.65 5.35
C VAL A 88 8.56 15.33 6.00
N SER A 89 7.36 15.16 5.49
CA SER A 89 6.17 15.93 5.92
C SER A 89 5.25 15.20 6.90
N GLY A 90 5.68 14.10 7.52
CA GLY A 90 4.85 13.31 8.43
C GLY A 90 5.03 13.68 9.90
N ARG A 91 3.92 13.69 10.68
CA ARG A 91 3.95 13.80 12.14
C ARG A 91 4.22 12.43 12.76
N LEU A 92 5.15 12.35 13.70
CA LEU A 92 5.44 11.12 14.43
C LEU A 92 4.37 10.84 15.49
N ALA A 93 3.94 9.59 15.60
CA ALA A 93 3.10 9.07 16.67
C ALA A 93 3.94 8.22 17.62
N ALA A 94 3.68 8.32 18.92
CA ALA A 94 4.33 7.50 19.94
C ALA A 94 3.78 6.06 19.93
N GLU A 95 2.51 5.88 19.61
CA GLU A 95 1.81 4.59 19.58
C GLU A 95 1.01 4.43 18.29
N PRO A 96 0.82 3.19 17.79
CA PRO A 96 0.09 2.94 16.54
C PRO A 96 -1.35 3.43 16.59
N ASP A 97 -1.99 3.37 17.77
CA ASP A 97 -3.36 3.87 17.94
C ASP A 97 -3.52 5.34 17.62
N GLN A 98 -2.54 6.16 18.00
CA GLN A 98 -2.58 7.59 17.69
C GLN A 98 -2.58 7.84 16.17
N ALA A 99 -1.86 7.01 15.42
CA ALA A 99 -1.86 7.08 13.96
C ALA A 99 -3.18 6.59 13.37
N LEU A 100 -3.73 5.50 13.89
CA LEU A 100 -5.03 4.98 13.47
C LEU A 100 -6.18 5.96 13.79
N ASP A 101 -6.16 6.60 14.96
CA ASP A 101 -7.14 7.61 15.36
C ASP A 101 -7.07 8.87 14.47
N ALA A 102 -5.86 9.22 14.02
CA ALA A 102 -5.68 10.29 13.06
C ALA A 102 -6.21 9.88 11.67
N ALA A 103 -5.97 8.63 11.24
CA ALA A 103 -6.51 8.10 9.98
C ALA A 103 -8.05 8.08 9.97
N ALA A 104 -8.67 7.83 11.12
CA ALA A 104 -10.12 7.95 11.28
C ALA A 104 -10.64 9.39 11.14
N LYS A 105 -9.77 10.40 11.16
CA LYS A 105 -10.04 11.84 10.97
C LYS A 105 -9.43 12.41 9.69
N ASP A 106 -9.42 11.59 8.62
CA ASP A 106 -8.93 11.96 7.27
C ASP A 106 -7.40 12.17 7.11
N ALA A 107 -6.58 11.80 8.10
CA ALA A 107 -5.15 11.61 7.92
C ALA A 107 -4.87 10.25 7.24
N ARG A 108 -3.60 10.02 6.89
CA ARG A 108 -3.10 8.70 6.49
C ARG A 108 -2.11 8.22 7.53
N ALA A 109 -2.34 7.03 8.10
CA ALA A 109 -1.41 6.41 9.02
C ALA A 109 -0.38 5.57 8.26
N VAL A 110 0.89 5.80 8.51
CA VAL A 110 2.02 5.02 7.96
C VAL A 110 2.60 4.22 9.12
N LEU A 111 2.47 2.90 9.06
CA LEU A 111 2.65 2.04 10.22
C LEU A 111 3.59 0.88 9.93
N ASP A 112 4.57 0.65 10.82
CA ASP A 112 5.42 -0.54 10.77
C ASP A 112 4.61 -1.83 10.93
N LEU A 113 4.95 -2.82 10.14
CA LEU A 113 4.50 -4.19 10.33
C LEU A 113 5.52 -4.93 11.20
N THR A 114 5.20 -5.09 12.47
CA THR A 114 6.08 -5.76 13.44
C THR A 114 5.30 -6.74 14.31
N PRO A 115 5.84 -7.95 14.57
CA PRO A 115 5.17 -8.95 15.41
C PRO A 115 5.10 -8.55 16.89
N GLN A 116 6.01 -7.68 17.36
CA GLN A 116 6.04 -7.22 18.74
C GLN A 116 4.86 -6.33 19.12
N ARG A 117 4.28 -5.66 18.15
CA ARG A 117 3.11 -4.78 18.31
C ARG A 117 2.08 -5.11 17.23
N PRO A 118 1.24 -6.14 17.41
CA PRO A 118 0.29 -6.62 16.40
C PRO A 118 -0.95 -5.71 16.29
N TRP A 119 -0.72 -4.43 16.01
CA TRP A 119 -1.76 -3.41 15.89
C TRP A 119 -2.74 -3.68 14.73
N TRP A 120 -2.33 -4.44 13.72
CA TRP A 120 -3.13 -4.72 12.51
C TRP A 120 -4.46 -5.45 12.83
N GLY A 121 -4.50 -6.24 13.91
CA GLY A 121 -5.72 -6.88 14.36
C GLY A 121 -6.83 -5.90 14.73
N ARG A 122 -6.49 -4.67 15.10
CA ARG A 122 -7.45 -3.62 15.43
C ARG A 122 -8.26 -3.16 14.23
N LEU A 123 -7.77 -3.37 13.00
CA LEU A 123 -8.51 -3.04 11.78
C LEU A 123 -9.75 -3.91 11.57
N LEU A 124 -9.83 -5.10 12.20
CA LEU A 124 -11.05 -5.91 12.21
C LEU A 124 -12.19 -5.23 12.97
N ALA A 125 -11.86 -4.47 14.02
CA ALA A 125 -12.84 -3.72 14.82
C ALA A 125 -13.06 -2.28 14.28
N ARG A 126 -12.32 -1.88 13.23
CA ARG A 126 -12.40 -0.55 12.61
C ARG A 126 -12.62 -0.69 11.09
N PRO A 127 -13.80 -1.16 10.66
CA PRO A 127 -14.07 -1.49 9.26
C PRO A 127 -13.96 -0.28 8.32
N GLU A 128 -14.08 0.94 8.85
CA GLU A 128 -13.90 2.19 8.13
C GLU A 128 -12.44 2.47 7.75
N LEU A 129 -11.48 1.79 8.40
CA LEU A 129 -10.06 1.91 8.11
C LEU A 129 -9.58 0.72 7.29
N LYS A 130 -8.88 0.99 6.20
CA LYS A 130 -8.31 -0.05 5.33
C LYS A 130 -6.85 0.24 5.01
N ILE A 131 -6.07 -0.82 4.85
CA ILE A 131 -4.77 -0.72 4.18
C ILE A 131 -5.03 -0.36 2.72
N VAL A 132 -4.35 0.68 2.23
CA VAL A 132 -4.51 1.20 0.87
C VAL A 132 -3.21 1.22 0.08
N ALA A 133 -2.07 1.08 0.76
CA ALA A 133 -0.76 0.95 0.15
C ALA A 133 0.19 0.21 1.10
N ALA A 134 1.29 -0.30 0.56
CA ALA A 134 2.33 -0.98 1.33
C ALA A 134 3.72 -0.59 0.78
N LEU A 135 4.72 -0.59 1.65
CA LEU A 135 6.09 -0.27 1.29
C LEU A 135 7.06 -1.34 1.83
N PRO A 136 8.05 -1.75 1.04
CA PRO A 136 8.19 -1.51 -0.40
C PRO A 136 6.99 -2.01 -1.20
N ASP A 137 6.69 -1.33 -2.32
CA ASP A 137 5.56 -1.64 -3.19
C ASP A 137 5.95 -2.47 -4.43
N ASP A 138 7.18 -3.00 -4.46
CA ASP A 138 7.68 -3.84 -5.54
C ASP A 138 7.14 -5.27 -5.43
N ALA A 139 6.92 -5.94 -6.58
CA ALA A 139 6.33 -7.26 -6.66
C ALA A 139 7.07 -8.31 -5.82
N ASN A 140 8.39 -8.28 -5.83
CA ASN A 140 9.25 -9.25 -5.13
C ASN A 140 9.61 -8.83 -3.70
N ALA A 141 9.25 -7.63 -3.28
CA ALA A 141 9.58 -7.14 -1.96
C ALA A 141 8.48 -7.49 -0.95
N ARG A 142 8.91 -7.94 0.23
CA ARG A 142 8.00 -8.15 1.36
C ARG A 142 7.64 -6.80 1.99
N PRO A 143 6.37 -6.45 2.12
CA PRO A 143 5.96 -5.24 2.81
C PRO A 143 6.47 -5.20 4.26
N ARG A 144 7.01 -4.06 4.65
CA ARG A 144 7.47 -3.76 6.02
C ARG A 144 6.63 -2.68 6.68
N VAL A 145 5.95 -1.89 5.86
CA VAL A 145 5.14 -0.75 6.27
C VAL A 145 3.85 -0.77 5.45
N VAL A 146 2.77 -0.35 6.05
CA VAL A 146 1.50 -0.14 5.36
C VAL A 146 0.97 1.26 5.59
N ILE A 147 0.20 1.74 4.63
CA ILE A 147 -0.54 2.99 4.73
C ILE A 147 -2.01 2.64 4.95
N VAL A 148 -2.59 3.20 6.02
CA VAL A 148 -3.99 3.02 6.40
C VAL A 148 -4.75 4.32 6.21
N SER A 149 -5.94 4.23 5.62
CA SER A 149 -6.82 5.36 5.34
C SER A 149 -8.30 4.95 5.47
N ARG A 150 -9.18 5.94 5.62
CA ARG A 150 -10.64 5.76 5.50
C ARG A 150 -11.11 5.57 4.05
N ARG A 151 -10.31 5.96 3.09
CA ARG A 151 -10.64 5.78 1.67
C ARG A 151 -10.41 4.32 1.30
N PRO A 152 -11.46 3.55 0.91
CA PRO A 152 -11.28 2.14 0.61
C PRO A 152 -10.43 1.97 -0.64
N PRO A 153 -9.56 0.95 -0.68
CA PRO A 153 -8.86 0.58 -1.91
C PRO A 153 -9.84 -0.04 -2.91
N GLY A 154 -9.54 0.11 -4.20
CA GLY A 154 -10.18 -0.63 -5.28
C GLY A 154 -9.16 -1.49 -6.03
N PRO A 155 -9.61 -2.35 -6.96
CA PRO A 155 -8.72 -3.19 -7.76
C PRO A 155 -7.86 -2.35 -8.71
N THR A 156 -6.57 -2.67 -8.78
CA THR A 156 -5.61 -1.98 -9.68
C THR A 156 -5.01 -2.90 -10.74
N GLY A 157 -5.39 -4.18 -10.72
CA GLY A 157 -4.92 -5.20 -11.66
C GLY A 157 -3.74 -6.02 -11.14
N ASP A 158 -2.91 -5.46 -10.28
CA ASP A 158 -1.85 -6.16 -9.58
C ASP A 158 -1.80 -5.65 -8.13
N ASP A 159 -2.38 -6.44 -7.24
CA ASP A 159 -2.66 -6.05 -5.86
C ASP A 159 -2.21 -7.13 -4.89
N ARG A 160 -2.01 -6.74 -3.66
CA ARG A 160 -1.84 -7.60 -2.49
C ARG A 160 -2.97 -7.33 -1.52
N THR A 161 -3.74 -8.34 -1.15
CA THR A 161 -4.77 -8.21 -0.10
C THR A 161 -4.23 -8.69 1.23
N PHE A 162 -4.45 -7.93 2.27
CA PHE A 162 -4.06 -8.25 3.64
C PHE A 162 -5.23 -8.91 4.35
N TRP A 163 -5.01 -10.15 4.79
CA TRP A 163 -6.00 -10.96 5.47
C TRP A 163 -5.47 -11.44 6.82
N ILE A 164 -6.33 -11.42 7.84
CA ILE A 164 -6.01 -11.81 9.21
C ILE A 164 -6.82 -13.04 9.60
N THR A 165 -6.22 -13.90 10.44
CA THR A 165 -6.89 -15.01 11.13
C THR A 165 -6.31 -15.23 12.52
N ASP A 166 -7.15 -15.70 13.46
CA ASP A 166 -6.75 -16.21 14.77
C ASP A 166 -6.49 -17.72 14.79
N SER A 167 -6.51 -18.38 13.63
CA SER A 167 -6.33 -19.80 13.51
C SER A 167 -5.04 -20.29 14.19
N ALA A 168 -5.16 -21.26 15.08
CA ALA A 168 -4.03 -21.94 15.72
C ALA A 168 -3.32 -22.93 14.79
N ARG A 169 -3.88 -23.23 13.58
CA ARG A 169 -3.28 -24.16 12.63
C ARG A 169 -1.91 -23.68 12.14
N PRO A 170 -0.99 -24.58 11.76
CA PRO A 170 0.24 -24.18 11.10
C PRO A 170 0.00 -23.34 9.84
N ASP A 171 0.89 -22.40 9.55
CA ASP A 171 0.75 -21.50 8.40
C ASP A 171 0.63 -22.26 7.07
N ALA A 172 1.38 -23.35 6.91
CA ALA A 172 1.32 -24.20 5.72
C ALA A 172 -0.08 -24.82 5.51
N GLU A 173 -0.78 -25.19 6.59
CA GLU A 173 -2.12 -25.75 6.51
C GLU A 173 -3.15 -24.64 6.14
N ILE A 174 -2.98 -23.43 6.70
CA ILE A 174 -3.83 -22.29 6.34
C ILE A 174 -3.65 -21.96 4.85
N VAL A 175 -2.40 -21.90 4.37
CA VAL A 175 -2.08 -21.65 2.95
C VAL A 175 -2.70 -22.72 2.06
N ALA A 176 -2.58 -24.00 2.43
CA ALA A 176 -3.16 -25.11 1.67
C ALA A 176 -4.69 -24.98 1.57
N ARG A 177 -5.36 -24.67 2.68
CA ARG A 177 -6.83 -24.47 2.72
C ARG A 177 -7.30 -23.30 1.86
N LEU A 178 -6.59 -22.17 1.89
CA LEU A 178 -6.88 -21.05 1.02
C LEU A 178 -6.61 -21.41 -0.45
N GLY A 179 -5.57 -22.19 -0.72
CA GLY A 179 -5.26 -22.72 -2.05
C GLY A 179 -6.36 -23.61 -2.63
N GLU A 180 -7.03 -24.42 -1.81
CA GLU A 180 -8.17 -25.26 -2.22
C GLU A 180 -9.34 -24.43 -2.78
N THR A 181 -9.48 -23.18 -2.32
CA THR A 181 -10.50 -22.23 -2.81
C THR A 181 -9.98 -21.31 -3.93
N GLY A 182 -8.75 -21.50 -4.38
CA GLY A 182 -8.13 -20.68 -5.44
C GLY A 182 -7.52 -19.36 -4.94
N LEU A 183 -7.24 -19.23 -3.65
CA LEU A 183 -6.55 -18.08 -3.07
C LEU A 183 -5.06 -18.42 -2.83
N ALA A 184 -4.17 -17.77 -3.59
CA ALA A 184 -2.74 -17.85 -3.32
C ALA A 184 -2.39 -16.96 -2.12
N ALA A 185 -1.95 -17.58 -1.01
CA ALA A 185 -1.66 -16.91 0.24
C ALA A 185 -0.19 -17.10 0.64
N GLN A 186 0.38 -16.08 1.28
CA GLN A 186 1.71 -16.14 1.89
C GLN A 186 1.65 -15.64 3.34
N PRO A 187 2.25 -16.37 4.30
CA PRO A 187 2.31 -15.92 5.68
C PRO A 187 3.23 -14.70 5.78
N MET A 188 2.78 -13.72 6.54
CA MET A 188 3.52 -12.47 6.70
C MET A 188 4.03 -12.30 8.13
N LEU A 189 3.15 -12.23 9.11
CA LEU A 189 3.48 -12.00 10.51
C LEU A 189 2.54 -12.79 11.41
N ALA A 190 3.03 -13.11 12.62
CA ALA A 190 2.21 -13.64 13.69
C ALA A 190 2.50 -12.84 14.98
N GLY A 191 1.47 -12.54 15.75
CA GLY A 191 1.60 -11.84 17.02
C GLY A 191 0.23 -11.62 17.67
N GLY A 192 0.20 -11.61 19.02
CA GLY A 192 -1.02 -11.38 19.77
C GLY A 192 -2.15 -12.40 19.52
N GLY A 193 -1.83 -13.63 19.18
CA GLY A 193 -2.82 -14.64 18.83
C GLY A 193 -3.38 -14.54 17.41
N LEU A 194 -2.91 -13.56 16.63
CA LEU A 194 -3.34 -13.33 15.24
C LEU A 194 -2.22 -13.61 14.26
N LYS A 195 -2.60 -14.00 13.06
CA LYS A 195 -1.71 -14.18 11.91
C LYS A 195 -2.14 -13.30 10.76
N LEU A 196 -1.18 -12.64 10.15
CA LEU A 196 -1.36 -11.80 8.97
C LEU A 196 -0.84 -12.53 7.75
N PHE A 197 -1.67 -12.64 6.72
CA PHE A 197 -1.33 -13.19 5.41
C PHE A 197 -1.47 -12.13 4.33
N VAL A 198 -0.71 -12.29 3.26
CA VAL A 198 -0.92 -11.59 2.00
C VAL A 198 -1.55 -12.58 1.02
N LEU A 199 -2.68 -12.20 0.45
CA LEU A 199 -3.34 -12.90 -0.65
C LEU A 199 -2.96 -12.21 -1.96
N ALA A 200 -2.68 -13.00 -3.00
CA ALA A 200 -2.41 -12.45 -4.32
C ALA A 200 -3.70 -11.89 -4.96
N GLY A 201 -3.56 -10.71 -5.57
CA GLY A 201 -4.68 -10.00 -6.18
C GLY A 201 -5.55 -9.22 -5.21
N TYR A 202 -6.58 -8.59 -5.75
CA TYR A 202 -7.58 -7.87 -4.99
C TYR A 202 -8.70 -8.81 -4.56
N VAL A 203 -8.81 -9.06 -3.25
CA VAL A 203 -9.82 -9.94 -2.64
C VAL A 203 -10.71 -9.08 -1.73
N GLN A 204 -12.01 -9.10 -1.96
CA GLN A 204 -12.99 -8.39 -1.13
C GLN A 204 -13.27 -9.14 0.18
N ALA A 205 -13.78 -8.45 1.19
CA ALA A 205 -14.12 -9.06 2.47
C ALA A 205 -15.23 -10.12 2.33
N GLU A 206 -16.13 -9.91 1.38
CA GLU A 206 -17.29 -10.77 1.09
C GLU A 206 -16.99 -11.83 0.02
N ASP A 207 -15.73 -12.01 -0.37
CA ASP A 207 -15.35 -13.01 -1.38
C ASP A 207 -15.68 -14.42 -0.89
N GLY A 208 -16.53 -15.12 -1.64
CA GLY A 208 -16.97 -16.46 -1.30
C GLY A 208 -15.85 -17.48 -1.12
N ARG A 209 -14.68 -17.24 -1.71
CA ARG A 209 -13.49 -18.08 -1.54
C ARG A 209 -12.91 -18.03 -0.12
N LEU A 210 -13.24 -17.00 0.65
CA LEU A 210 -12.90 -16.89 2.07
C LEU A 210 -13.91 -17.58 2.98
N SER A 211 -15.03 -18.05 2.45
CA SER A 211 -16.03 -18.81 3.21
C SER A 211 -15.40 -20.13 3.67
N GLY A 212 -15.35 -20.34 4.99
CA GLY A 212 -14.69 -21.51 5.59
C GLY A 212 -13.17 -21.40 5.70
N ALA A 213 -12.59 -20.22 5.48
CA ALA A 213 -11.19 -19.96 5.81
C ALA A 213 -10.92 -20.26 7.30
N PRO A 214 -9.74 -20.83 7.65
CA PRO A 214 -9.45 -21.25 9.02
C PRO A 214 -9.43 -20.09 10.02
N GLY A 215 -10.11 -20.23 11.16
CA GLY A 215 -10.17 -19.29 12.28
C GLY A 215 -11.59 -18.84 12.56
N ASP A 216 -11.82 -18.41 13.80
CA ASP A 216 -13.10 -17.86 14.25
C ASP A 216 -13.16 -16.34 14.02
N LEU A 217 -12.01 -15.67 14.20
CA LEU A 217 -11.83 -14.24 13.92
C LEU A 217 -10.97 -14.07 12.65
N THR A 218 -11.63 -13.84 11.52
CA THR A 218 -10.96 -13.65 10.24
C THR A 218 -11.48 -12.43 9.52
N GLY A 219 -10.66 -11.84 8.64
CA GLY A 219 -11.13 -10.74 7.80
C GLY A 219 -10.08 -10.09 6.93
N VAL A 220 -10.54 -9.47 5.86
CA VAL A 220 -9.75 -8.61 4.97
C VAL A 220 -9.65 -7.21 5.57
N ILE A 221 -8.42 -6.77 5.82
CA ILE A 221 -8.12 -5.46 6.40
C ILE A 221 -7.66 -4.41 5.37
N GLY A 222 -7.64 -4.77 4.10
CA GLY A 222 -7.35 -3.87 2.98
C GLY A 222 -6.53 -4.52 1.89
N ALA A 223 -6.18 -3.72 0.88
CA ALA A 223 -5.34 -4.14 -0.23
C ALA A 223 -4.38 -3.01 -0.64
N ALA A 224 -3.28 -3.38 -1.25
CA ALA A 224 -2.26 -2.44 -1.72
C ALA A 224 -1.84 -2.79 -3.16
N PRO A 225 -1.65 -1.78 -4.02
CA PRO A 225 -1.10 -1.98 -5.36
C PRO A 225 0.35 -2.45 -5.30
N VAL A 226 0.76 -3.16 -6.33
CA VAL A 226 2.13 -3.62 -6.58
C VAL A 226 2.63 -2.96 -7.88
N PHE A 227 3.89 -2.52 -7.91
CA PHE A 227 4.50 -1.84 -9.06
C PHE A 227 5.82 -2.46 -9.48
#